data_cb2b8651834c5677ec531788a1a74f40
#
_entry.id   cb2b8651834c5677ec531788a1a74f40
#
_cell.length_a   1.000
_cell.length_b   1.000
_cell.length_c   1.000
_cell.angle_alpha   90.00
_cell.angle_beta   90.00
_cell.angle_gamma   90.00
#
_symmetry.space_group_name_H-M   'P 1'
#
loop_
_entity.id
_entity.type
_entity.pdbx_description
1 polymer ?
#
loop_
_entity_poly.entity_id
_entity_poly.type
_entity_poly.pdbx_seq_one_letter_code
_entity_poly.pdbx_strand_id
1 'polypeptide(L)'
;MLRWPWPKVIAHRCGGALAPENTLAGLAIAARIGCRAVEFDVMLSRDGEPVLIHDETLDRCANSSGTVAALDGALLMATDVGERFHHAFAGETIPSLDAALRRCRELGLAANLEIKPAQGHEVETGRVVGRRLASLGPGQRPALLLSSFSEEALE
;
A
#
# COMPACT_ATOMS: atom_id res chain seq x y z
N MET A 1 -17.53 15.02 22.56
CA MET A 1 -17.47 14.26 21.31
C MET A 1 -16.07 14.39 20.73
N LEU A 2 -15.34 13.28 20.54
CA LEU A 2 -14.07 13.28 19.79
C LEU A 2 -14.37 13.69 18.35
N ARG A 3 -13.74 14.76 17.91
CA ARG A 3 -13.89 15.24 16.54
C ARG A 3 -13.03 14.35 15.63
N TRP A 4 -13.65 13.75 14.61
CA TRP A 4 -12.92 12.96 13.60
C TRP A 4 -11.84 13.81 12.94
N PRO A 5 -10.53 13.50 13.12
CA PRO A 5 -9.45 14.36 12.68
C PRO A 5 -9.08 14.19 11.20
N TRP A 6 -9.62 13.16 10.54
CA TRP A 6 -9.29 12.78 9.18
C TRP A 6 -10.18 13.46 8.15
N PRO A 7 -9.74 13.56 6.89
CA PRO A 7 -10.58 14.00 5.78
C PRO A 7 -11.84 13.13 5.64
N LYS A 8 -12.93 13.73 5.17
CA LYS A 8 -14.19 13.00 4.94
C LYS A 8 -14.10 12.03 3.76
N VAL A 9 -13.15 12.25 2.85
CA VAL A 9 -12.91 11.44 1.67
C VAL A 9 -11.49 10.92 1.75
N ILE A 10 -11.34 9.61 1.59
CA ILE A 10 -10.07 8.88 1.53
C ILE A 10 -10.07 8.15 0.19
N ALA A 11 -9.06 8.38 -0.64
CA ALA A 11 -8.97 7.74 -1.95
C ALA A 11 -8.56 6.26 -1.77
N HIS A 12 -9.44 5.36 -2.17
CA HIS A 12 -9.29 3.91 -2.03
C HIS A 12 -8.18 3.38 -2.94
N ARG A 13 -7.30 2.53 -2.43
CA ARG A 13 -6.14 1.94 -3.14
C ARG A 13 -5.31 2.99 -3.88
N CYS A 14 -4.95 4.06 -3.19
CA CYS A 14 -4.21 5.22 -3.68
C CYS A 14 -5.03 6.11 -4.63
N GLY A 15 -5.19 5.72 -5.90
CA GLY A 15 -5.81 6.55 -6.95
C GLY A 15 -7.28 6.24 -7.24
N GLY A 16 -7.89 5.28 -6.54
CA GLY A 16 -9.23 4.79 -6.88
C GLY A 16 -9.26 4.23 -8.31
N ALA A 17 -10.29 4.56 -9.07
CA ALA A 17 -10.46 4.12 -10.47
C ALA A 17 -9.65 4.96 -11.48
N LEU A 18 -8.87 5.95 -11.04
CA LEU A 18 -8.17 6.89 -11.94
C LEU A 18 -6.72 6.49 -12.21
N ALA A 19 -6.21 5.48 -11.51
CA ALA A 19 -4.84 5.00 -11.64
C ALA A 19 -4.77 3.51 -11.30
N PRO A 20 -3.66 2.83 -11.65
CA PRO A 20 -3.40 1.48 -11.15
C PRO A 20 -3.46 1.49 -9.61
N GLU A 21 -4.20 0.56 -9.05
CA GLU A 21 -4.37 0.47 -7.59
C GLU A 21 -3.05 0.22 -6.87
N ASN A 22 -2.94 0.73 -5.64
CA ASN A 22 -1.79 0.49 -4.77
C ASN A 22 -0.43 0.89 -5.40
N THR A 23 -0.39 2.01 -6.17
CA THR A 23 0.82 2.46 -6.87
C THR A 23 1.22 3.89 -6.50
N LEU A 24 2.49 4.24 -6.80
CA LEU A 24 2.98 5.60 -6.60
C LEU A 24 2.33 6.61 -7.55
N ALA A 25 1.99 6.18 -8.77
CA ALA A 25 1.19 6.99 -9.70
C ALA A 25 -0.20 7.27 -9.13
N GLY A 26 -0.82 6.28 -8.49
CA GLY A 26 -2.10 6.46 -7.80
C GLY A 26 -2.04 7.52 -6.71
N LEU A 27 -1.00 7.52 -5.87
CA LEU A 27 -0.77 8.55 -4.85
C LEU A 27 -0.64 9.94 -5.48
N ALA A 28 0.12 10.06 -6.57
CA ALA A 28 0.30 11.33 -7.27
C ALA A 28 -1.01 11.87 -7.87
N ILE A 29 -1.83 10.98 -8.45
CA ILE A 29 -3.14 11.35 -8.99
C ILE A 29 -4.10 11.78 -7.88
N ALA A 30 -4.16 11.04 -6.76
CA ALA A 30 -4.97 11.42 -5.60
C ALA A 30 -4.64 12.84 -5.11
N ALA A 31 -3.36 13.14 -4.93
CA ALA A 31 -2.91 14.47 -4.54
C ALA A 31 -3.29 15.54 -5.58
N ARG A 32 -3.11 15.25 -6.87
CA ARG A 32 -3.40 16.16 -7.97
C ARG A 32 -4.87 16.54 -8.08
N ILE A 33 -5.78 15.61 -7.77
CA ILE A 33 -7.23 15.87 -7.77
C ILE A 33 -7.73 16.45 -6.46
N GLY A 34 -6.82 16.74 -5.51
CA GLY A 34 -7.16 17.42 -4.26
C GLY A 34 -7.53 16.50 -3.10
N CYS A 35 -7.33 15.19 -3.19
CA CYS A 35 -7.43 14.30 -2.04
C CYS A 35 -6.37 14.67 -1.00
N ARG A 36 -6.75 14.56 0.27
CA ARG A 36 -5.86 14.84 1.41
C ARG A 36 -5.51 13.59 2.20
N ALA A 37 -6.14 12.48 1.88
CA ALA A 37 -5.86 11.18 2.43
C ALA A 37 -6.09 10.10 1.39
N VAL A 38 -5.33 9.03 1.52
CA VAL A 38 -5.39 7.81 0.70
C VAL A 38 -5.50 6.60 1.60
N GLU A 39 -5.98 5.52 1.05
CA GLU A 39 -5.91 4.20 1.65
C GLU A 39 -5.11 3.29 0.73
N PHE A 40 -4.39 2.33 1.28
CA PHE A 40 -3.68 1.30 0.54
C PHE A 40 -3.47 0.04 1.37
N ASP A 41 -3.40 -1.10 0.68
CA ASP A 41 -3.25 -2.43 1.25
C ASP A 41 -1.77 -2.83 1.33
N VAL A 42 -1.35 -3.44 2.45
CA VAL A 42 0.01 -3.93 2.65
C VAL A 42 0.02 -5.41 2.94
N MET A 43 0.80 -6.16 2.14
CA MET A 43 1.02 -7.59 2.27
C MET A 43 2.53 -7.89 2.33
N LEU A 44 2.92 -9.05 2.84
CA LEU A 44 4.31 -9.49 2.87
C LEU A 44 4.66 -10.35 1.67
N SER A 45 5.84 -10.11 1.12
CA SER A 45 6.54 -11.03 0.22
C SER A 45 7.05 -12.27 0.97
N ARG A 46 7.56 -13.27 0.24
CA ARG A 46 8.19 -14.48 0.79
C ARG A 46 9.33 -14.17 1.77
N ASP A 47 10.14 -13.18 1.47
CA ASP A 47 11.29 -12.74 2.27
C ASP A 47 10.95 -11.66 3.30
N GLY A 48 9.64 -11.40 3.52
CA GLY A 48 9.13 -10.51 4.56
C GLY A 48 9.20 -9.02 4.23
N GLU A 49 9.36 -8.65 2.95
CA GLU A 49 9.31 -7.24 2.54
C GLU A 49 7.85 -6.77 2.43
N PRO A 50 7.45 -5.69 3.11
CA PRO A 50 6.10 -5.13 2.99
C PRO A 50 5.93 -4.41 1.66
N VAL A 51 4.97 -4.86 0.85
CA VAL A 51 4.65 -4.29 -0.48
C VAL A 51 3.18 -3.88 -0.54
N LEU A 52 2.86 -2.94 -1.44
CA LEU A 52 1.48 -2.51 -1.64
C LEU A 52 0.78 -3.38 -2.69
N ILE A 53 -0.11 -4.24 -2.23
CA ILE A 53 -0.93 -5.07 -3.10
C ILE A 53 -2.17 -5.54 -2.34
N HIS A 54 -3.32 -5.63 -3.04
CA HIS A 54 -4.58 -6.06 -2.44
C HIS A 54 -4.79 -7.57 -2.47
N ASP A 55 -4.57 -8.22 -3.62
CA ASP A 55 -4.86 -9.64 -3.80
C ASP A 55 -3.66 -10.50 -3.42
N GLU A 56 -3.91 -11.71 -2.94
CA GLU A 56 -2.85 -12.68 -2.65
C GLU A 56 -2.13 -13.17 -3.92
N THR A 57 -2.67 -12.87 -5.11
CA THR A 57 -2.06 -13.24 -6.40
C THR A 57 -1.93 -12.05 -7.34
N LEU A 58 -1.01 -12.16 -8.31
CA LEU A 58 -0.74 -11.12 -9.30
C LEU A 58 -1.75 -11.07 -10.45
N ASP A 59 -2.56 -12.12 -10.61
CA ASP A 59 -3.33 -12.41 -11.83
C ASP A 59 -4.29 -11.30 -12.28
N ARG A 60 -4.83 -10.52 -11.33
CA ARG A 60 -5.77 -9.43 -11.65
C ARG A 60 -5.05 -8.14 -12.02
N CYS A 61 -3.96 -7.81 -11.34
CA CYS A 61 -3.32 -6.50 -11.46
C CYS A 61 -2.07 -6.47 -12.35
N ALA A 62 -1.49 -7.63 -12.69
CA ALA A 62 -0.28 -7.71 -13.50
C ALA A 62 -0.47 -8.62 -14.73
N ASN A 63 0.44 -8.51 -15.70
CA ASN A 63 0.57 -9.43 -16.83
C ASN A 63 1.43 -10.66 -16.49
N SER A 64 1.55 -10.97 -15.20
CA SER A 64 2.25 -12.13 -14.64
C SER A 64 1.35 -12.82 -13.62
N SER A 65 1.71 -14.02 -13.23
CA SER A 65 0.98 -14.82 -12.24
C SER A 65 1.90 -15.21 -11.08
N GLY A 66 1.30 -15.54 -9.95
CA GLY A 66 2.01 -16.01 -8.77
C GLY A 66 1.40 -15.50 -7.47
N THR A 67 1.66 -16.23 -6.39
CA THR A 67 1.21 -15.84 -5.05
C THR A 67 2.22 -14.90 -4.41
N VAL A 68 1.77 -13.78 -3.90
CA VAL A 68 2.61 -12.72 -3.29
C VAL A 68 3.51 -13.29 -2.20
N ALA A 69 2.95 -14.08 -1.28
CA ALA A 69 3.71 -14.72 -0.20
C ALA A 69 4.71 -15.80 -0.67
N ALA A 70 4.71 -16.20 -1.95
CA ALA A 70 5.66 -17.13 -2.53
C ALA A 70 6.78 -16.46 -3.36
N LEU A 71 6.69 -15.15 -3.60
CA LEU A 71 7.62 -14.38 -4.42
C LEU A 71 8.48 -13.43 -3.54
N ASP A 72 9.73 -13.24 -3.92
CA ASP A 72 10.62 -12.30 -3.24
C ASP A 72 10.19 -10.84 -3.50
N GLY A 73 10.39 -9.98 -2.51
CA GLY A 73 10.06 -8.56 -2.59
C GLY A 73 10.71 -7.86 -3.79
N ALA A 74 11.96 -8.20 -4.11
CA ALA A 74 12.65 -7.65 -5.28
C ALA A 74 11.93 -7.98 -6.60
N LEU A 75 11.38 -9.18 -6.74
CA LEU A 75 10.61 -9.59 -7.91
C LEU A 75 9.25 -8.88 -7.96
N LEU A 76 8.56 -8.80 -6.83
CA LEU A 76 7.28 -8.08 -6.72
C LEU A 76 7.47 -6.60 -7.10
N MET A 77 8.49 -5.94 -6.56
CA MET A 77 8.79 -4.53 -6.86
C MET A 77 9.27 -4.27 -8.30
N ALA A 78 9.65 -5.30 -9.04
CA ALA A 78 9.95 -5.24 -10.46
C ALA A 78 8.74 -5.59 -11.36
N THR A 79 7.62 -6.03 -10.77
CA THR A 79 6.42 -6.45 -11.50
C THR A 79 5.61 -5.21 -11.93
N ASP A 80 5.39 -5.08 -13.24
CA ASP A 80 4.54 -4.03 -13.83
C ASP A 80 3.06 -4.33 -13.54
N VAL A 81 2.38 -3.39 -12.90
CA VAL A 81 0.94 -3.41 -12.63
C VAL A 81 0.22 -2.26 -13.34
N GLY A 82 0.97 -1.39 -13.99
CA GLY A 82 0.43 -0.22 -14.70
C GLY A 82 -0.09 -0.56 -16.08
N GLU A 83 0.64 -1.34 -16.85
CA GLU A 83 0.29 -1.66 -18.23
C GLU A 83 -1.07 -2.35 -18.34
N ARG A 84 -1.36 -3.28 -17.41
CA ARG A 84 -2.65 -3.98 -17.38
C ARG A 84 -3.84 -3.06 -17.09
N PHE A 85 -3.61 -2.00 -16.32
CA PHE A 85 -4.63 -0.98 -16.09
C PHE A 85 -4.83 -0.12 -17.35
N HIS A 86 -3.75 0.44 -17.89
CA HIS A 86 -3.76 1.21 -19.14
C HIS A 86 -2.32 1.45 -19.60
N HIS A 87 -2.07 1.39 -20.91
CA HIS A 87 -0.72 1.52 -21.50
C HIS A 87 0.02 2.81 -21.10
N ALA A 88 -0.69 3.90 -20.78
CA ALA A 88 -0.07 5.13 -20.29
C ALA A 88 0.63 4.97 -18.92
N PHE A 89 0.35 3.90 -18.21
CA PHE A 89 0.99 3.56 -16.93
C PHE A 89 1.99 2.41 -17.05
N ALA A 90 2.33 1.99 -18.27
CA ALA A 90 3.36 0.95 -18.47
C ALA A 90 4.65 1.34 -17.75
N GLY A 91 5.22 0.39 -17.00
CA GLY A 91 6.38 0.64 -16.15
C GLY A 91 6.05 1.04 -14.70
N GLU A 92 4.79 1.26 -14.36
CA GLU A 92 4.39 1.43 -12.96
C GLU A 92 4.39 0.08 -12.26
N THR A 93 5.16 -0.04 -11.19
CA THR A 93 5.38 -1.32 -10.50
C THR A 93 4.79 -1.33 -9.10
N ILE A 94 4.74 -2.52 -8.47
CA ILE A 94 4.33 -2.70 -7.08
C ILE A 94 5.32 -1.96 -6.17
N PRO A 95 4.92 -0.97 -5.38
CA PRO A 95 5.84 -0.24 -4.51
C PRO A 95 6.07 -0.97 -3.18
N SER A 96 7.25 -0.75 -2.58
CA SER A 96 7.44 -1.09 -1.17
C SER A 96 6.66 -0.14 -0.26
N LEU A 97 6.36 -0.57 0.97
CA LEU A 97 5.74 0.28 1.99
C LEU A 97 6.54 1.57 2.21
N ASP A 98 7.86 1.48 2.26
CA ASP A 98 8.72 2.64 2.46
C ASP A 98 8.61 3.68 1.35
N ALA A 99 8.55 3.21 0.10
CA ALA A 99 8.38 4.10 -1.05
C ALA A 99 7.03 4.81 -0.98
N ALA A 100 5.96 4.09 -0.62
CA ALA A 100 4.64 4.66 -0.48
C ALA A 100 4.55 5.68 0.66
N LEU A 101 5.08 5.36 1.85
CA LEU A 101 5.10 6.29 2.99
C LEU A 101 5.89 7.56 2.68
N ARG A 102 7.05 7.42 2.06
CA ARG A 102 7.85 8.57 1.60
C ARG A 102 7.06 9.42 0.62
N ARG A 103 6.40 8.79 -0.36
CA ARG A 103 5.61 9.49 -1.37
C ARG A 103 4.40 10.20 -0.78
N CYS A 104 3.68 9.58 0.15
CA CYS A 104 2.60 10.23 0.89
C CYS A 104 3.09 11.50 1.61
N ARG A 105 4.22 11.42 2.28
CA ARG A 105 4.82 12.58 2.98
C ARG A 105 5.18 13.70 2.01
N GLU A 106 5.83 13.39 0.88
CA GLU A 106 6.20 14.37 -0.16
C GLU A 106 4.97 15.09 -0.72
N LEU A 107 3.86 14.38 -0.87
CA LEU A 107 2.60 14.88 -1.41
C LEU A 107 1.69 15.51 -0.34
N GLY A 108 2.06 15.46 0.94
CA GLY A 108 1.23 15.96 2.04
C GLY A 108 -0.06 15.16 2.26
N LEU A 109 -0.06 13.87 1.89
CA LEU A 109 -1.18 12.96 2.06
C LEU A 109 -1.12 12.27 3.43
N ALA A 110 -2.24 12.24 4.14
CA ALA A 110 -2.46 11.28 5.21
C ALA A 110 -2.76 9.89 4.60
N ALA A 111 -2.47 8.82 5.33
CA ALA A 111 -2.69 7.47 4.83
C ALA A 111 -3.44 6.60 5.83
N ASN A 112 -4.47 5.89 5.36
CA ASN A 112 -4.96 4.68 6.00
C ASN A 112 -4.18 3.50 5.43
N LEU A 113 -3.31 2.91 6.23
CA LEU A 113 -2.58 1.70 5.90
C LEU A 113 -3.41 0.50 6.37
N GLU A 114 -4.00 -0.24 5.43
CA GLU A 114 -4.65 -1.50 5.72
C GLU A 114 -3.59 -2.60 5.78
N ILE A 115 -3.44 -3.22 6.96
CA ILE A 115 -2.65 -4.43 7.09
C ILE A 115 -3.51 -5.58 6.55
N LYS A 116 -3.12 -6.10 5.40
CA LYS A 116 -3.85 -7.14 4.67
C LYS A 116 -3.00 -8.40 4.54
N PRO A 117 -2.97 -9.24 5.58
CA PRO A 117 -2.16 -10.45 5.56
C PRO A 117 -2.69 -11.47 4.55
N ALA A 118 -1.78 -12.21 3.91
CA ALA A 118 -2.14 -13.48 3.29
C ALA A 118 -2.57 -14.47 4.36
N GLN A 119 -3.41 -15.43 4.00
CA GLN A 119 -3.92 -16.44 4.92
C GLN A 119 -2.77 -17.15 5.66
N GLY A 120 -2.83 -17.19 6.99
CA GLY A 120 -1.83 -17.80 7.87
C GLY A 120 -0.61 -16.91 8.16
N HIS A 121 -0.60 -15.66 7.70
CA HIS A 121 0.48 -14.68 7.92
C HIS A 121 0.03 -13.46 8.74
N GLU A 122 -1.09 -13.55 9.44
CA GLU A 122 -1.75 -12.42 10.11
C GLU A 122 -0.81 -11.75 11.12
N VAL A 123 -0.37 -12.49 12.14
CA VAL A 123 0.51 -12.00 13.20
C VAL A 123 1.86 -11.52 12.65
N GLU A 124 2.43 -12.26 11.68
CA GLU A 124 3.72 -11.88 11.10
C GLU A 124 3.63 -10.58 10.33
N THR A 125 2.56 -10.40 9.52
CA THR A 125 2.35 -9.16 8.75
C THR A 125 2.20 -7.96 9.68
N GLY A 126 1.36 -8.08 10.72
CA GLY A 126 1.19 -7.04 11.74
C GLY A 126 2.52 -6.67 12.42
N ARG A 127 3.28 -7.69 12.84
CA ARG A 127 4.58 -7.51 13.50
C ARG A 127 5.61 -6.82 12.61
N VAL A 128 5.73 -7.23 11.33
CA VAL A 128 6.69 -6.64 10.38
C VAL A 128 6.31 -5.19 10.09
N VAL A 129 5.05 -4.92 9.77
CA VAL A 129 4.56 -3.56 9.52
C VAL A 129 4.76 -2.68 10.75
N GLY A 130 4.37 -3.17 11.95
CA GLY A 130 4.54 -2.45 13.20
C GLY A 130 6.00 -2.09 13.49
N ARG A 131 6.93 -3.03 13.33
CA ARG A 131 8.38 -2.78 13.48
C ARG A 131 8.89 -1.75 12.47
N ARG A 132 8.44 -1.86 11.21
CA ARG A 132 8.83 -0.91 10.17
C ARG A 132 8.38 0.50 10.51
N LEU A 133 7.13 0.68 10.91
CA LEU A 133 6.61 1.98 11.32
C LEU A 133 7.32 2.52 12.58
N ALA A 134 7.61 1.66 13.56
CA ALA A 134 8.32 2.06 14.78
C ALA A 134 9.76 2.50 14.51
N SER A 135 10.42 1.97 13.48
CA SER A 135 11.79 2.35 13.09
C SER A 135 11.88 3.73 12.43
N LEU A 136 10.74 4.27 11.96
CA LEU A 136 10.71 5.60 11.35
C LEU A 136 10.74 6.69 12.42
N GLY A 137 11.70 7.59 12.28
CA GLY A 137 11.87 8.74 13.19
C GLY A 137 10.76 9.79 13.05
N PRO A 138 10.75 10.76 13.97
CA PRO A 138 9.83 11.90 13.89
C PRO A 138 9.95 12.62 12.53
N GLY A 139 8.80 12.83 11.88
CA GLY A 139 8.73 13.49 10.56
C GLY A 139 9.09 12.60 9.36
N GLN A 140 9.43 11.33 9.57
CA GLN A 140 9.69 10.39 8.48
C GLN A 140 8.46 9.66 7.97
N ARG A 141 7.35 9.73 8.70
CA ARG A 141 6.06 9.12 8.31
C ARG A 141 4.99 10.19 8.11
N PRO A 142 4.02 9.97 7.19
CA PRO A 142 2.83 10.81 7.10
C PRO A 142 1.95 10.65 8.34
N ALA A 143 0.84 11.39 8.44
CA ALA A 143 -0.22 11.06 9.38
C ALA A 143 -0.81 9.69 8.99
N LEU A 144 -0.82 8.73 9.92
CA LEU A 144 -1.21 7.33 9.67
C LEU A 144 -2.42 6.94 10.50
N LEU A 145 -3.35 6.24 9.86
CA LEU A 145 -4.35 5.38 10.46
C LEU A 145 -3.97 3.94 10.09
N LEU A 146 -4.07 3.01 11.02
CA LEU A 146 -3.91 1.59 10.75
C LEU A 146 -5.27 0.92 10.81
N SER A 147 -5.54 0.05 9.86
CA SER A 147 -6.74 -0.78 9.81
C SER A 147 -6.40 -2.19 9.35
N SER A 148 -7.24 -3.14 9.67
CA SER A 148 -7.19 -4.51 9.17
C SER A 148 -8.55 -5.17 9.33
N PHE A 149 -8.87 -6.14 8.48
CA PHE A 149 -9.98 -7.09 8.68
C PHE A 149 -9.56 -8.28 9.56
N SER A 150 -8.27 -8.42 9.88
CA SER A 150 -7.74 -9.40 10.84
C SER A 150 -7.45 -8.70 12.17
N GLU A 151 -8.11 -9.12 13.25
CA GLU A 151 -7.80 -8.65 14.60
C GLU A 151 -6.38 -9.04 14.99
N GLU A 152 -5.96 -10.27 14.66
CA GLU A 152 -4.62 -10.80 14.94
C GLU A 152 -3.49 -9.99 14.33
N ALA A 153 -3.76 -9.32 13.20
CA ALA A 153 -2.78 -8.45 12.54
C ALA A 153 -2.65 -7.07 13.22
N LEU A 154 -3.56 -6.71 14.12
CA LEU A 154 -3.56 -5.43 14.86
C LEU A 154 -3.06 -5.55 16.30
N GLU A 155 -2.90 -6.78 16.82
CA GLU A 155 -2.35 -7.08 18.15
C GLU A 155 -0.81 -7.10 18.17
#